data_76a0bd85d79f7cd7765befa62e596a95
#
_entry.id   76a0bd85d79f7cd7765befa62e596a95
#
_cell.length_a   1.000
_cell.length_b   1.000
_cell.length_c   1.000
_cell.angle_alpha   90.00
_cell.angle_beta   90.00
_cell.angle_gamma   90.00
#
_symmetry.space_group_name_H-M   'P 1'
#
loop_
_entity.id
_entity.type
_entity.pdbx_description
1 polymer ?
#
loop_
_entity_poly.entity_id
_entity_poly.type
_entity_poly.pdbx_seq_one_letter_code
_entity_poly.pdbx_strand_id
1 'polypeptide(L)'
;MASIVNRTNYGFLDIPPELGEFVRNDTYSLLIKGRSGTGKTTLSLSILRSLKARNNFFYISTRSSPKQLFEHYPWLRKFTKQSNKDIDKEEIGQNISSFEDARLDEPESLFERVTNQLMDVKNPVIIIDSWDSVASLMDREARLNNERVLQTWRERAKAKLIFTSDESTESSLESIVDGVVELNYEFMDETRIRSLFLKKLRGVPVKRSIYYFTLKDRFLRCFGSYDPREFRCINMKDKIPNVVNSPKHILQTGYQDLDNHIGGTLPRNGLITIEKDSILSNDIILLFVNDLLNNFFRRHYSLLLDTTMKNEITQKYRLNIQNNGKLYTIEKHASSEKYPQNGIKQKDNYYKYLSKLISGFPENEKLITLIETKSLDNIISTPSDIEELCGFIRKKFELSILILNSDVNLEKYYAESDIYLRFILKGGTLFLKCSIPASALFGAYIASSVPQIQLDHVL
;
A
#
# COMPACT_ATOMS: atom_id res chain seq x y z
N MET A 1 -30.28 5.70 -0.34
CA MET A 1 -29.76 4.45 0.24
C MET A 1 -28.26 4.46 0.03
N ALA A 2 -27.48 4.63 1.10
CA ALA A 2 -26.02 4.69 1.01
C ALA A 2 -25.50 3.29 0.71
N SER A 3 -24.81 3.12 -0.42
CA SER A 3 -24.18 1.88 -0.82
C SER A 3 -23.10 1.51 0.20
N ILE A 4 -23.30 0.39 0.87
CA ILE A 4 -22.27 -0.27 1.67
C ILE A 4 -21.19 -0.72 0.68
N VAL A 5 -20.20 0.13 0.45
CA VAL A 5 -18.95 -0.28 -0.16
C VAL A 5 -18.34 -1.27 0.83
N ASN A 6 -18.16 -2.53 0.41
CA ASN A 6 -17.41 -3.52 1.18
C ASN A 6 -15.99 -2.99 1.40
N ARG A 7 -15.79 -2.19 2.44
CA ARG A 7 -14.47 -1.93 2.99
C ARG A 7 -14.04 -3.25 3.63
N THR A 8 -13.14 -3.96 2.97
CA THR A 8 -12.38 -4.98 3.66
C THR A 8 -11.76 -4.30 4.88
N ASN A 9 -11.72 -4.96 6.02
CA ASN A 9 -11.31 -4.42 7.33
C ASN A 9 -9.88 -3.86 7.40
N TYR A 10 -9.21 -3.58 6.28
CA TYR A 10 -7.77 -3.35 6.19
C TYR A 10 -7.33 -2.19 5.28
N GLY A 11 -8.18 -1.21 5.00
CA GLY A 11 -7.76 -0.05 4.18
C GLY A 11 -7.43 -0.37 2.71
N PHE A 12 -7.54 -1.64 2.28
CA PHE A 12 -7.41 -2.07 0.90
C PHE A 12 -8.76 -2.17 0.22
N LEU A 13 -8.71 -1.93 -1.09
CA LEU A 13 -9.82 -2.18 -2.00
C LEU A 13 -9.41 -3.34 -2.90
N ASP A 14 -10.22 -4.39 -2.99
CA ASP A 14 -9.97 -5.49 -3.93
C ASP A 14 -9.90 -4.97 -5.39
N ILE A 15 -10.74 -3.99 -5.72
CA ILE A 15 -10.74 -3.22 -6.97
C ILE A 15 -11.18 -1.78 -6.68
N PRO A 16 -10.85 -0.80 -7.55
CA PRO A 16 -11.36 0.57 -7.41
C PRO A 16 -12.87 0.64 -7.24
N PRO A 17 -13.40 1.54 -6.39
CA PRO A 17 -14.83 1.65 -6.14
C PRO A 17 -15.65 1.87 -7.40
N GLU A 18 -15.17 2.74 -8.31
CA GLU A 18 -15.84 3.06 -9.58
C GLU A 18 -15.86 1.83 -10.51
N LEU A 19 -14.74 1.07 -10.55
CA LEU A 19 -14.71 -0.19 -11.30
C LEU A 19 -15.65 -1.21 -10.67
N GLY A 20 -15.71 -1.27 -9.32
CA GLY A 20 -16.65 -2.11 -8.58
C GLY A 20 -18.11 -1.77 -8.85
N GLU A 21 -18.44 -0.49 -9.01
CA GLU A 21 -19.77 -0.02 -9.43
C GLU A 21 -20.06 -0.43 -10.87
N PHE A 22 -19.14 -0.18 -11.79
CA PHE A 22 -19.25 -0.52 -13.20
C PHE A 22 -19.50 -2.02 -13.44
N VAL A 23 -18.74 -2.90 -12.81
CA VAL A 23 -18.88 -4.35 -13.03
C VAL A 23 -20.14 -4.98 -12.43
N ARG A 24 -20.86 -4.24 -11.58
CA ARG A 24 -22.17 -4.67 -11.06
C ARG A 24 -23.33 -4.43 -12.03
N ASN A 25 -23.13 -3.63 -13.08
CA ASN A 25 -24.12 -3.48 -14.13
C ASN A 25 -24.52 -4.85 -14.70
N ASP A 26 -25.76 -4.97 -15.15
CA ASP A 26 -26.28 -6.25 -15.65
C ASP A 26 -25.53 -6.74 -16.88
N THR A 27 -25.15 -5.82 -17.76
CA THR A 27 -24.37 -6.12 -18.98
C THR A 27 -23.30 -5.05 -19.18
N TYR A 28 -22.12 -5.47 -19.63
CA TYR A 28 -21.06 -4.56 -20.03
C TYR A 28 -19.97 -5.29 -20.81
N SER A 29 -19.13 -4.51 -21.49
CA SER A 29 -17.86 -4.94 -22.05
C SER A 29 -16.74 -4.11 -21.43
N LEU A 30 -15.70 -4.79 -20.93
CA LEU A 30 -14.52 -4.21 -20.26
C LEU A 30 -13.24 -4.66 -20.94
N LEU A 31 -12.40 -3.71 -21.30
CA LEU A 31 -11.05 -3.97 -21.80
C LEU A 31 -10.01 -3.62 -20.72
N ILE A 32 -9.16 -4.57 -20.36
CA ILE A 32 -8.03 -4.42 -19.46
C ILE A 32 -6.75 -4.42 -20.29
N LYS A 33 -6.13 -3.25 -20.46
CA LYS A 33 -4.88 -3.08 -21.21
C LYS A 33 -3.67 -3.03 -20.29
N GLY A 34 -2.49 -3.34 -20.80
CA GLY A 34 -1.22 -3.15 -20.09
C GLY A 34 -0.14 -4.09 -20.56
N ARG A 35 1.12 -3.72 -20.36
CA ARG A 35 2.28 -4.54 -20.71
C ARG A 35 2.26 -5.90 -20.01
N SER A 36 3.08 -6.82 -20.48
CA SER A 36 3.28 -8.11 -19.79
C SER A 36 3.76 -7.88 -18.37
N GLY A 37 3.24 -8.67 -17.41
CA GLY A 37 3.61 -8.58 -15.98
C GLY A 37 2.99 -7.42 -15.19
N THR A 38 2.06 -6.64 -15.80
CA THR A 38 1.34 -5.56 -15.07
C THR A 38 0.25 -6.07 -14.12
N GLY A 39 -0.25 -7.29 -14.31
CA GLY A 39 -1.29 -7.88 -13.45
C GLY A 39 -2.67 -7.99 -14.11
N LYS A 40 -2.78 -7.97 -15.44
CA LYS A 40 -4.05 -8.09 -16.19
C LYS A 40 -4.87 -9.31 -15.76
N THR A 41 -4.24 -10.49 -15.81
CA THR A 41 -4.83 -11.75 -15.35
C THR A 41 -5.29 -11.67 -13.89
N THR A 42 -4.48 -11.06 -13.02
CA THR A 42 -4.84 -10.91 -11.60
C THR A 42 -6.04 -9.98 -11.42
N LEU A 43 -6.13 -8.89 -12.20
CA LEU A 43 -7.29 -7.99 -12.15
C LEU A 43 -8.57 -8.67 -12.64
N SER A 44 -8.51 -9.39 -13.78
CA SER A 44 -9.67 -10.12 -14.33
C SER A 44 -10.20 -11.16 -13.33
N LEU A 45 -9.31 -11.91 -12.69
CA LEU A 45 -9.67 -12.86 -11.63
C LEU A 45 -10.20 -12.17 -10.36
N SER A 46 -9.68 -10.98 -10.01
CA SER A 46 -10.17 -10.19 -8.88
C SER A 46 -11.58 -9.65 -9.14
N ILE A 47 -11.88 -9.26 -10.37
CA ILE A 47 -13.24 -8.88 -10.79
C ILE A 47 -14.18 -10.08 -10.66
N LEU A 48 -13.79 -11.25 -11.18
CA LEU A 48 -14.58 -12.48 -11.06
C LEU A 48 -14.92 -12.79 -9.60
N ARG A 49 -13.94 -12.66 -8.71
CA ARG A 49 -14.12 -12.84 -7.26
C ARG A 49 -15.07 -11.79 -6.68
N SER A 50 -14.94 -10.52 -7.05
CA SER A 50 -15.79 -9.42 -6.55
C SER A 50 -17.25 -9.57 -6.95
N LEU A 51 -17.50 -10.10 -8.13
CA LEU A 51 -18.83 -10.43 -8.63
C LEU A 51 -19.45 -11.64 -7.95
N LYS A 52 -18.66 -12.42 -7.19
CA LYS A 52 -19.08 -13.71 -6.62
C LYS A 52 -19.62 -14.68 -7.70
N ALA A 53 -19.14 -14.54 -8.93
CA ALA A 53 -19.56 -15.34 -10.06
C ALA A 53 -18.99 -16.75 -9.92
N ARG A 54 -19.65 -17.60 -9.13
CA ARG A 54 -19.19 -18.95 -8.85
C ARG A 54 -19.69 -19.97 -9.86
N ASN A 55 -20.87 -19.73 -10.44
CA ASN A 55 -21.60 -20.73 -11.19
C ASN A 55 -21.88 -20.35 -12.65
N ASN A 56 -21.65 -19.11 -13.05
CA ASN A 56 -21.96 -18.61 -14.39
C ASN A 56 -20.80 -17.83 -14.97
N PHE A 57 -19.66 -18.49 -15.16
CA PHE A 57 -18.54 -17.84 -15.81
C PHE A 57 -17.76 -18.78 -16.74
N PHE A 58 -17.16 -18.17 -17.75
CA PHE A 58 -16.21 -18.81 -18.66
C PHE A 58 -14.92 -18.01 -18.63
N TYR A 59 -13.84 -18.64 -18.22
CA TYR A 59 -12.49 -18.06 -18.27
C TYR A 59 -11.71 -18.75 -19.39
N ILE A 60 -11.52 -18.06 -20.49
CA ILE A 60 -10.84 -18.54 -21.68
C ILE A 60 -9.40 -18.06 -21.63
N SER A 61 -8.49 -18.98 -21.41
CA SER A 61 -7.06 -18.68 -21.33
C SER A 61 -6.34 -19.06 -22.62
N THR A 62 -5.67 -18.10 -23.23
CA THR A 62 -4.88 -18.30 -24.45
C THR A 62 -3.38 -18.39 -24.19
N ARG A 63 -2.94 -18.21 -22.93
CA ARG A 63 -1.51 -18.21 -22.56
C ARG A 63 -1.14 -19.26 -21.53
N SER A 64 -2.05 -19.63 -20.66
CA SER A 64 -1.80 -20.54 -19.54
C SER A 64 -2.84 -21.64 -19.49
N SER A 65 -2.43 -22.87 -19.22
CA SER A 65 -3.40 -23.93 -18.95
C SER A 65 -4.16 -23.67 -17.64
N PRO A 66 -5.37 -24.21 -17.47
CA PRO A 66 -6.09 -24.16 -16.20
C PRO A 66 -5.25 -24.67 -15.03
N LYS A 67 -4.44 -25.72 -15.24
CA LYS A 67 -3.53 -26.26 -14.21
C LYS A 67 -2.52 -25.20 -13.75
N GLN A 68 -1.88 -24.49 -14.68
CA GLN A 68 -0.94 -23.41 -14.38
C GLN A 68 -1.63 -22.23 -13.67
N LEU A 69 -2.86 -21.87 -14.06
CA LEU A 69 -3.63 -20.84 -13.37
C LEU A 69 -3.90 -21.22 -11.90
N PHE A 70 -4.28 -22.47 -11.61
CA PHE A 70 -4.49 -22.96 -10.24
C PHE A 70 -3.19 -23.05 -9.43
N GLU A 71 -2.06 -23.26 -10.07
CA GLU A 71 -0.74 -23.21 -9.40
C GLU A 71 -0.32 -21.78 -9.10
N HIS A 72 -0.54 -20.85 -10.03
CA HIS A 72 -0.24 -19.43 -9.85
C HIS A 72 -1.21 -18.74 -8.88
N TYR A 73 -2.48 -19.17 -8.84
CA TYR A 73 -3.52 -18.61 -7.98
C TYR A 73 -4.19 -19.71 -7.13
N PRO A 74 -3.54 -20.23 -6.09
CA PRO A 74 -4.06 -21.36 -5.28
C PRO A 74 -5.43 -21.11 -4.66
N TRP A 75 -5.80 -19.84 -4.44
CA TRP A 75 -7.10 -19.45 -3.92
C TRP A 75 -8.26 -19.75 -4.88
N LEU A 76 -8.02 -19.88 -6.18
CA LEU A 76 -9.03 -20.30 -7.16
C LEU A 76 -9.60 -21.67 -6.85
N ARG A 77 -8.78 -22.59 -6.32
CA ARG A 77 -9.25 -23.94 -5.93
C ARG A 77 -10.33 -23.89 -4.86
N LYS A 78 -10.21 -22.96 -3.91
CA LYS A 78 -11.23 -22.77 -2.86
C LYS A 78 -12.47 -22.08 -3.42
N PHE A 79 -12.26 -21.13 -4.32
CA PHE A 79 -13.32 -20.39 -4.99
C PHE A 79 -14.24 -21.30 -5.80
N THR A 80 -13.67 -22.23 -6.60
CA THR A 80 -14.42 -23.22 -7.40
C THR A 80 -15.03 -24.34 -6.56
N LYS A 81 -14.33 -24.83 -5.52
CA LYS A 81 -14.84 -25.92 -4.64
C LYS A 81 -16.04 -25.50 -3.78
N GLN A 82 -16.11 -24.25 -3.37
CA GLN A 82 -17.26 -23.74 -2.63
C GLN A 82 -18.54 -23.66 -3.48
N SER A 83 -18.40 -23.52 -4.80
CA SER A 83 -19.54 -23.52 -5.72
C SER A 83 -20.24 -24.89 -5.79
N ASN A 84 -19.51 -25.98 -5.57
CA ASN A 84 -20.07 -27.34 -5.66
C ASN A 84 -20.75 -27.84 -4.36
N LYS A 85 -20.65 -27.11 -3.24
CA LYS A 85 -21.28 -27.50 -1.97
C LYS A 85 -22.65 -26.88 -1.72
N ASP A 86 -22.97 -25.78 -2.37
CA ASP A 86 -24.19 -24.99 -2.14
C ASP A 86 -25.29 -25.31 -3.17
N ILE A 87 -25.12 -26.37 -3.99
CA ILE A 87 -26.13 -26.74 -4.99
C ILE A 87 -27.07 -27.77 -4.38
N ASP A 88 -28.25 -27.35 -4.00
CA ASP A 88 -29.35 -28.25 -3.75
C ASP A 88 -29.67 -29.05 -5.02
N LYS A 89 -29.84 -30.36 -4.88
CA LYS A 89 -29.94 -31.34 -5.98
C LYS A 89 -31.10 -31.13 -6.97
N GLU A 90 -31.93 -30.11 -6.78
CA GLU A 90 -33.11 -29.84 -7.63
C GLU A 90 -32.87 -28.78 -8.73
N GLU A 91 -31.74 -28.05 -8.71
CA GLU A 91 -31.34 -27.12 -9.80
C GLU A 91 -30.24 -27.68 -10.71
N ILE A 92 -30.30 -28.94 -11.12
CA ILE A 92 -29.29 -29.62 -11.95
C ILE A 92 -29.36 -29.23 -13.43
N GLY A 93 -29.93 -28.12 -13.76
CA GLY A 93 -29.87 -27.61 -15.12
C GLY A 93 -29.29 -26.21 -15.15
N GLN A 94 -28.01 -26.06 -15.56
CA GLN A 94 -27.50 -24.79 -16.08
C GLN A 94 -26.46 -24.00 -15.25
N ASN A 95 -25.74 -24.57 -14.31
CA ASN A 95 -24.61 -23.89 -13.69
C ASN A 95 -23.30 -24.36 -14.33
N ILE A 96 -22.79 -23.60 -15.31
CA ILE A 96 -21.54 -23.91 -16.01
C ILE A 96 -20.48 -22.92 -15.53
N SER A 97 -19.44 -23.45 -14.85
CA SER A 97 -18.27 -22.69 -14.48
C SER A 97 -17.04 -23.40 -15.04
N SER A 98 -16.35 -22.79 -15.98
CA SER A 98 -15.22 -23.40 -16.63
C SER A 98 -14.02 -22.49 -16.79
N PHE A 99 -12.84 -23.10 -16.66
CA PHE A 99 -11.57 -22.57 -17.14
C PHE A 99 -11.18 -23.32 -18.39
N GLU A 100 -11.25 -22.66 -19.53
CA GLU A 100 -11.01 -23.23 -20.84
C GLU A 100 -9.57 -22.99 -21.30
N ASP A 101 -8.96 -24.01 -21.88
CA ASP A 101 -7.63 -23.91 -22.51
C ASP A 101 -7.80 -23.66 -24.02
N ALA A 102 -7.58 -22.43 -24.45
CA ALA A 102 -7.73 -22.01 -25.81
C ALA A 102 -6.39 -21.71 -26.51
N ARG A 103 -5.28 -22.27 -26.01
CA ARG A 103 -3.93 -22.00 -26.55
C ARG A 103 -3.71 -22.55 -27.96
N LEU A 104 -4.45 -23.57 -28.34
CA LEU A 104 -4.35 -24.26 -29.63
C LEU A 104 -5.65 -24.20 -30.44
N ASP A 105 -6.66 -23.49 -29.93
CA ASP A 105 -7.94 -23.39 -30.61
C ASP A 105 -7.89 -22.39 -31.78
N GLU A 106 -8.56 -22.72 -32.85
CA GLU A 106 -8.88 -21.77 -33.91
C GLU A 106 -9.99 -20.81 -33.43
N PRO A 107 -9.96 -19.52 -33.80
CA PRO A 107 -10.93 -18.54 -33.34
C PRO A 107 -12.38 -18.94 -33.59
N GLU A 108 -12.70 -19.45 -34.75
CA GLU A 108 -14.05 -19.88 -35.17
C GLU A 108 -14.57 -21.00 -34.25
N SER A 109 -13.75 -22.00 -33.98
CA SER A 109 -14.06 -23.12 -33.10
C SER A 109 -14.31 -22.65 -31.66
N LEU A 110 -13.49 -21.69 -31.19
CA LEU A 110 -13.65 -21.08 -29.86
C LEU A 110 -14.99 -20.34 -29.75
N PHE A 111 -15.31 -19.49 -30.74
CA PHE A 111 -16.55 -18.71 -30.74
C PHE A 111 -17.79 -19.60 -30.85
N GLU A 112 -17.76 -20.64 -31.68
CA GLU A 112 -18.87 -21.59 -31.78
C GLU A 112 -19.10 -22.33 -30.48
N ARG A 113 -18.06 -22.83 -29.84
CA ARG A 113 -18.15 -23.53 -28.56
C ARG A 113 -18.73 -22.64 -27.46
N VAL A 114 -18.22 -21.39 -27.33
CA VAL A 114 -18.72 -20.45 -26.33
C VAL A 114 -20.17 -20.07 -26.64
N THR A 115 -20.55 -19.86 -27.90
CA THR A 115 -21.93 -19.53 -28.28
C THR A 115 -22.89 -20.65 -27.89
N ASN A 116 -22.53 -21.90 -28.15
CA ASN A 116 -23.35 -23.05 -27.80
C ASN A 116 -23.52 -23.19 -26.29
N GLN A 117 -22.46 -22.95 -25.52
CA GLN A 117 -22.53 -22.98 -24.04
C GLN A 117 -23.37 -21.83 -23.47
N LEU A 118 -23.40 -20.67 -24.14
CA LEU A 118 -24.15 -19.49 -23.68
C LEU A 118 -25.66 -19.61 -23.83
N MET A 119 -26.14 -20.50 -24.71
CA MET A 119 -27.59 -20.62 -24.95
C MET A 119 -28.38 -21.00 -23.69
N ASP A 120 -27.72 -21.70 -22.75
CA ASP A 120 -28.34 -22.24 -21.54
C ASP A 120 -27.99 -21.44 -20.25
N VAL A 121 -27.16 -20.39 -20.37
CA VAL A 121 -26.67 -19.64 -19.17
C VAL A 121 -27.22 -18.23 -19.14
N LYS A 122 -27.80 -17.84 -18.02
CA LYS A 122 -28.31 -16.47 -17.80
C LYS A 122 -27.20 -15.59 -17.20
N ASN A 123 -27.03 -14.40 -17.78
CA ASN A 123 -26.08 -13.38 -17.30
C ASN A 123 -24.64 -13.90 -17.09
N PRO A 124 -24.04 -14.56 -18.07
CA PRO A 124 -22.71 -15.13 -17.91
C PRO A 124 -21.62 -14.06 -17.81
N VAL A 125 -20.56 -14.38 -17.09
CA VAL A 125 -19.30 -13.60 -17.10
C VAL A 125 -18.32 -14.32 -18.01
N ILE A 126 -17.90 -13.68 -19.08
CA ILE A 126 -16.95 -14.24 -20.05
C ILE A 126 -15.66 -13.43 -19.98
N ILE A 127 -14.56 -14.11 -19.74
CA ILE A 127 -13.22 -13.51 -19.68
C ILE A 127 -12.36 -14.13 -20.77
N ILE A 128 -11.77 -13.31 -21.63
CA ILE A 128 -10.83 -13.72 -22.66
C ILE A 128 -9.45 -13.16 -22.32
N ASP A 129 -8.55 -14.02 -21.89
CA ASP A 129 -7.20 -13.66 -21.44
C ASP A 129 -6.13 -14.42 -22.27
N SER A 130 -5.60 -13.83 -23.37
CA SER A 130 -5.73 -12.48 -23.88
C SER A 130 -6.44 -12.44 -25.23
N TRP A 131 -7.15 -11.34 -25.49
CA TRP A 131 -7.77 -11.07 -26.78
C TRP A 131 -6.77 -11.02 -27.94
N ASP A 132 -5.58 -10.45 -27.71
CA ASP A 132 -4.55 -10.32 -28.76
C ASP A 132 -4.13 -11.65 -29.34
N SER A 133 -4.06 -12.70 -28.53
CA SER A 133 -3.70 -14.04 -29.00
C SER A 133 -4.77 -14.62 -29.93
N VAL A 134 -6.04 -14.36 -29.65
CA VAL A 134 -7.14 -14.75 -30.51
C VAL A 134 -7.18 -13.90 -31.78
N ALA A 135 -7.06 -12.58 -31.64
CA ALA A 135 -7.12 -11.63 -32.74
C ALA A 135 -5.94 -11.76 -33.71
N SER A 136 -4.77 -12.24 -33.28
CA SER A 136 -3.60 -12.44 -34.13
C SER A 136 -3.77 -13.57 -35.16
N LEU A 137 -4.71 -14.46 -34.92
CA LEU A 137 -5.03 -15.56 -35.82
C LEU A 137 -6.11 -15.19 -36.85
N MET A 138 -6.67 -13.99 -36.79
CA MET A 138 -7.73 -13.51 -37.66
C MET A 138 -7.22 -12.46 -38.65
N ASP A 139 -7.74 -12.48 -39.86
CA ASP A 139 -7.64 -11.32 -40.72
C ASP A 139 -8.53 -10.17 -40.24
N ARG A 140 -8.42 -9.02 -40.89
CA ARG A 140 -9.15 -7.80 -40.44
C ARG A 140 -10.67 -7.97 -40.51
N GLU A 141 -11.18 -8.68 -41.54
CA GLU A 141 -12.61 -8.87 -41.76
C GLU A 141 -13.18 -9.86 -40.72
N ALA A 142 -12.53 -11.00 -40.52
CA ALA A 142 -12.89 -11.98 -39.51
C ALA A 142 -12.89 -11.35 -38.10
N ARG A 143 -11.88 -10.54 -37.82
CA ARG A 143 -11.81 -9.82 -36.53
C ARG A 143 -12.99 -8.90 -36.30
N LEU A 144 -13.36 -8.05 -37.27
CA LEU A 144 -14.52 -7.15 -37.16
C LEU A 144 -15.84 -7.92 -37.02
N ASN A 145 -15.99 -9.05 -37.71
CA ASN A 145 -17.16 -9.90 -37.60
C ASN A 145 -17.26 -10.53 -36.21
N ASN A 146 -16.18 -11.02 -35.63
CA ASN A 146 -16.14 -11.59 -34.28
C ASN A 146 -16.36 -10.54 -33.21
N GLU A 147 -15.87 -9.30 -33.38
CA GLU A 147 -16.18 -8.18 -32.50
C GLU A 147 -17.69 -7.88 -32.49
N ARG A 148 -18.40 -8.01 -33.61
CA ARG A 148 -19.86 -7.91 -33.69
C ARG A 148 -20.58 -9.07 -33.00
N VAL A 149 -20.07 -10.30 -33.16
CA VAL A 149 -20.61 -11.48 -32.43
C VAL A 149 -20.52 -11.26 -30.92
N LEU A 150 -19.42 -10.76 -30.42
CA LEU A 150 -19.25 -10.43 -29.00
C LEU A 150 -20.29 -9.39 -28.52
N GLN A 151 -20.57 -8.36 -29.33
CA GLN A 151 -21.65 -7.41 -29.03
C GLN A 151 -23.02 -8.09 -28.97
N THR A 152 -23.27 -9.03 -29.86
CA THR A 152 -24.52 -9.81 -29.89
C THR A 152 -24.65 -10.66 -28.61
N TRP A 153 -23.58 -11.28 -28.13
CA TRP A 153 -23.58 -12.01 -26.85
C TRP A 153 -23.95 -11.10 -25.67
N ARG A 154 -23.33 -9.90 -25.62
CA ARG A 154 -23.66 -8.91 -24.59
C ARG A 154 -25.16 -8.59 -24.56
N GLU A 155 -25.74 -8.35 -25.70
CA GLU A 155 -27.14 -7.91 -25.82
C GLU A 155 -28.12 -9.05 -25.60
N ARG A 156 -27.93 -10.20 -26.26
CA ARG A 156 -28.90 -11.31 -26.24
C ARG A 156 -28.78 -12.18 -24.99
N ALA A 157 -27.56 -12.56 -24.61
CA ALA A 157 -27.32 -13.38 -23.42
C ALA A 157 -27.22 -12.55 -22.13
N LYS A 158 -27.27 -11.21 -22.21
CA LYS A 158 -26.95 -10.28 -21.12
C LYS A 158 -25.58 -10.59 -20.50
N ALA A 159 -24.61 -10.88 -21.34
CA ALA A 159 -23.28 -11.27 -20.90
C ALA A 159 -22.47 -10.07 -20.40
N LYS A 160 -21.60 -10.34 -19.43
CA LYS A 160 -20.53 -9.46 -18.98
C LYS A 160 -19.23 -9.91 -19.63
N LEU A 161 -18.68 -9.10 -20.54
CA LEU A 161 -17.48 -9.44 -21.31
C LEU A 161 -16.27 -8.72 -20.75
N ILE A 162 -15.18 -9.46 -20.50
CA ILE A 162 -13.93 -8.91 -20.03
C ILE A 162 -12.81 -9.41 -20.95
N PHE A 163 -12.06 -8.48 -21.52
CA PHE A 163 -10.93 -8.74 -22.39
C PHE A 163 -9.64 -8.26 -21.73
N THR A 164 -8.57 -9.03 -21.83
CA THR A 164 -7.23 -8.53 -21.57
C THR A 164 -6.46 -8.34 -22.87
N SER A 165 -5.68 -7.28 -22.97
CA SER A 165 -4.90 -6.93 -24.16
C SER A 165 -3.56 -6.32 -23.79
N ASP A 166 -2.56 -6.47 -24.65
CA ASP A 166 -1.28 -5.79 -24.50
C ASP A 166 -1.40 -4.31 -24.93
N GLU A 167 -0.58 -3.44 -24.34
CA GLU A 167 -0.66 -1.99 -24.56
C GLU A 167 -0.38 -1.57 -26.02
N SER A 168 0.44 -2.35 -26.72
CA SER A 168 0.97 -2.04 -28.05
C SER A 168 -0.06 -2.14 -29.19
N THR A 169 -1.21 -2.75 -28.94
CA THR A 169 -2.25 -2.90 -29.95
C THR A 169 -3.23 -1.74 -29.86
N GLU A 170 -3.24 -0.85 -30.88
CA GLU A 170 -4.40 0.00 -31.16
C GLU A 170 -5.56 -0.93 -31.52
N SER A 171 -6.34 -1.26 -30.52
CA SER A 171 -7.44 -2.18 -30.66
C SER A 171 -8.69 -1.40 -31.04
N SER A 172 -9.30 -1.75 -32.18
CA SER A 172 -10.68 -1.32 -32.51
C SER A 172 -11.64 -1.59 -31.35
N LEU A 173 -11.32 -2.59 -30.54
CA LEU A 173 -12.05 -2.98 -29.34
C LEU A 173 -12.19 -1.83 -28.32
N GLU A 174 -11.16 -0.96 -28.18
CA GLU A 174 -11.18 0.17 -27.23
C GLU A 174 -12.32 1.16 -27.51
N SER A 175 -12.65 1.36 -28.79
CA SER A 175 -13.75 2.24 -29.20
C SER A 175 -15.11 1.63 -28.92
N ILE A 176 -15.22 0.31 -28.97
CA ILE A 176 -16.50 -0.43 -28.91
C ILE A 176 -16.89 -0.74 -27.46
N VAL A 177 -15.95 -1.09 -26.59
CA VAL A 177 -16.24 -1.51 -25.22
C VAL A 177 -16.79 -0.36 -24.35
N ASP A 178 -17.54 -0.73 -23.30
CA ASP A 178 -18.14 0.22 -22.36
C ASP A 178 -17.14 0.72 -21.30
N GLY A 179 -16.17 -0.10 -20.96
CA GLY A 179 -15.11 0.22 -20.00
C GLY A 179 -13.71 -0.04 -20.52
N VAL A 180 -12.76 0.82 -20.15
CA VAL A 180 -11.33 0.66 -20.45
C VAL A 180 -10.53 0.96 -19.19
N VAL A 181 -9.74 -0.02 -18.76
CA VAL A 181 -8.81 0.07 -17.65
C VAL A 181 -7.40 -0.23 -18.16
N GLU A 182 -6.45 0.60 -17.78
CA GLU A 182 -5.06 0.42 -18.16
C GLU A 182 -4.19 0.17 -16.94
N LEU A 183 -3.39 -0.89 -16.99
CA LEU A 183 -2.43 -1.26 -15.97
C LEU A 183 -1.03 -0.89 -16.42
N ASN A 184 -0.36 -0.09 -15.61
CA ASN A 184 1.01 0.36 -15.84
C ASN A 184 1.90 0.04 -14.67
N TYR A 185 3.21 0.08 -14.90
CA TYR A 185 4.20 0.16 -13.84
C TYR A 185 5.24 1.22 -14.19
N GLU A 186 5.75 1.82 -13.17
CA GLU A 186 6.87 2.75 -13.22
C GLU A 186 7.89 2.37 -12.14
N PHE A 187 9.08 2.93 -12.22
CA PHE A 187 10.08 2.77 -11.17
C PHE A 187 10.17 4.08 -10.38
N MET A 188 10.10 3.96 -9.06
CA MET A 188 10.49 5.01 -8.14
C MET A 188 11.83 4.57 -7.55
N ASP A 189 12.90 5.18 -8.02
CA ASP A 189 14.26 4.69 -7.86
C ASP A 189 14.34 3.22 -8.35
N GLU A 190 14.66 2.27 -7.48
CA GLU A 190 14.76 0.84 -7.82
C GLU A 190 13.47 0.05 -7.58
N THR A 191 12.46 0.66 -6.95
CA THR A 191 11.22 -0.01 -6.59
C THR A 191 10.17 0.13 -7.69
N ARG A 192 9.61 -1.01 -8.14
CA ARG A 192 8.51 -1.03 -9.10
C ARG A 192 7.21 -0.64 -8.42
N ILE A 193 6.52 0.38 -8.96
CA ILE A 193 5.18 0.78 -8.53
C ILE A 193 4.19 0.47 -9.64
N ARG A 194 3.10 -0.20 -9.31
CA ARG A 194 2.02 -0.51 -10.26
C ARG A 194 0.86 0.46 -10.09
N SER A 195 0.33 0.92 -11.21
CA SER A 195 -0.86 1.77 -11.24
C SER A 195 -1.94 1.21 -12.15
N LEU A 196 -3.18 1.47 -11.77
CA LEU A 196 -4.40 1.17 -12.51
C LEU A 196 -5.05 2.50 -12.89
N PHE A 197 -5.23 2.72 -14.18
CA PHE A 197 -5.86 3.93 -14.70
C PHE A 197 -7.25 3.60 -15.26
N LEU A 198 -8.26 4.27 -14.75
CA LEU A 198 -9.66 4.18 -15.21
C LEU A 198 -9.84 5.16 -16.38
N LYS A 199 -9.65 4.70 -17.62
CA LYS A 199 -9.78 5.55 -18.82
C LYS A 199 -11.22 5.86 -19.16
N LYS A 200 -12.10 4.86 -19.08
CA LYS A 200 -13.49 4.95 -19.52
C LYS A 200 -14.33 3.96 -18.71
N LEU A 201 -15.43 4.42 -18.14
CA LEU A 201 -16.45 3.58 -17.51
C LEU A 201 -17.81 4.20 -17.84
N ARG A 202 -18.51 3.69 -18.86
CA ARG A 202 -19.80 4.23 -19.28
C ARG A 202 -20.83 4.10 -18.14
N GLY A 203 -21.52 5.19 -17.84
CA GLY A 203 -22.56 5.23 -16.81
C GLY A 203 -22.02 5.36 -15.37
N VAL A 204 -20.69 5.39 -15.17
CA VAL A 204 -20.11 5.57 -13.84
C VAL A 204 -19.18 6.79 -13.84
N PRO A 205 -19.41 7.77 -12.96
CA PRO A 205 -18.53 8.92 -12.84
C PRO A 205 -17.20 8.51 -12.21
N VAL A 206 -16.10 8.76 -12.91
CA VAL A 206 -14.76 8.48 -12.42
C VAL A 206 -14.28 9.64 -11.56
N LYS A 207 -14.34 9.50 -10.25
CA LYS A 207 -13.91 10.52 -9.28
C LYS A 207 -12.38 10.51 -9.10
N ARG A 208 -11.77 9.32 -9.14
CA ARG A 208 -10.34 9.14 -9.08
C ARG A 208 -9.91 8.25 -10.25
N SER A 209 -9.04 8.78 -11.11
CA SER A 209 -8.63 8.06 -12.32
C SER A 209 -7.48 7.08 -12.09
N ILE A 210 -6.62 7.31 -11.09
CA ILE A 210 -5.40 6.53 -10.87
C ILE A 210 -5.44 5.90 -9.48
N TYR A 211 -5.21 4.59 -9.44
CA TYR A 211 -5.06 3.80 -8.23
C TYR A 211 -3.73 3.07 -8.25
N TYR A 212 -2.95 3.19 -7.18
CA TYR A 212 -1.79 2.34 -6.97
C TYR A 212 -2.20 1.03 -6.32
N PHE A 213 -1.51 -0.06 -6.66
CA PHE A 213 -1.86 -1.37 -6.15
C PHE A 213 -0.63 -2.27 -5.96
N THR A 214 -0.79 -3.30 -5.14
CA THR A 214 0.16 -4.39 -4.97
C THR A 214 -0.41 -5.70 -5.49
N LEU A 215 0.48 -6.64 -5.86
CA LEU A 215 0.15 -8.03 -6.18
C LEU A 215 0.61 -9.00 -5.09
N LYS A 216 0.84 -8.49 -3.87
CA LYS A 216 1.24 -9.29 -2.71
C LYS A 216 0.27 -10.45 -2.51
N ASP A 217 0.80 -11.63 -2.19
CA ASP A 217 0.04 -12.88 -1.99
C ASP A 217 -0.82 -13.30 -3.20
N ARG A 218 -0.45 -12.84 -4.41
CA ARG A 218 -1.17 -13.15 -5.66
C ARG A 218 -2.61 -12.60 -5.71
N PHE A 219 -2.86 -11.54 -4.95
CA PHE A 219 -4.08 -10.75 -5.00
C PHE A 219 -3.78 -9.34 -5.50
N LEU A 220 -4.67 -8.81 -6.31
CA LEU A 220 -4.64 -7.38 -6.60
C LEU A 220 -5.31 -6.66 -5.44
N ARG A 221 -4.60 -5.70 -4.85
CA ARG A 221 -5.11 -4.85 -3.77
C ARG A 221 -4.74 -3.41 -4.05
N CYS A 222 -5.74 -2.57 -4.23
CA CYS A 222 -5.54 -1.14 -4.44
C CYS A 222 -5.38 -0.42 -3.11
N PHE A 223 -4.41 0.49 -3.04
CA PHE A 223 -4.25 1.38 -1.89
C PHE A 223 -5.33 2.46 -1.90
N GLY A 224 -5.88 2.76 -0.73
CA GLY A 224 -6.83 3.82 -0.51
C GLY A 224 -6.25 5.22 -0.78
N SER A 225 -7.12 6.21 -0.82
CA SER A 225 -6.69 7.61 -0.84
C SER A 225 -6.31 8.08 0.56
N TYR A 226 -5.27 8.90 0.63
CA TYR A 226 -4.92 9.65 1.83
C TYR A 226 -5.97 10.74 2.11
N ASP A 227 -6.61 10.70 3.26
CA ASP A 227 -7.46 11.77 3.77
C ASP A 227 -6.84 12.32 5.07
N PRO A 228 -6.34 13.57 5.08
CA PRO A 228 -5.76 14.16 6.29
C PRO A 228 -6.70 14.16 7.49
N ARG A 229 -8.03 14.18 7.26
CA ARG A 229 -9.04 14.18 8.34
C ARG A 229 -9.06 12.86 9.09
N GLU A 230 -8.82 11.74 8.41
CA GLU A 230 -8.74 10.43 9.06
C GLU A 230 -7.59 10.39 10.07
N PHE A 231 -6.46 11.03 9.76
CA PHE A 231 -5.30 11.12 10.65
C PHE A 231 -5.52 12.08 11.85
N ARG A 232 -6.34 13.12 11.66
CA ARG A 232 -6.67 14.08 12.75
C ARG A 232 -7.70 13.57 13.74
N CYS A 233 -8.67 12.80 13.26
CA CYS A 233 -9.83 12.33 14.04
C CYS A 233 -9.56 11.06 14.83
N ILE A 234 -8.32 10.55 14.84
CA ILE A 234 -7.97 9.33 15.57
C ILE A 234 -8.08 9.60 17.08
N ASN A 235 -9.12 9.05 17.68
CA ASN A 235 -9.30 9.08 19.12
C ASN A 235 -8.61 7.85 19.73
N MET A 236 -7.39 8.06 20.22
CA MET A 236 -6.49 6.99 20.70
C MET A 236 -6.94 6.34 22.04
N LYS A 237 -8.16 6.62 22.50
CA LYS A 237 -8.60 6.17 23.84
C LYS A 237 -8.75 4.67 24.00
N ASP A 238 -8.94 3.91 22.92
CA ASP A 238 -9.60 2.61 23.08
C ASP A 238 -8.85 1.33 22.72
N LYS A 239 -7.70 1.35 22.08
CA LYS A 239 -6.97 0.08 21.83
C LYS A 239 -5.46 0.26 21.72
N ILE A 240 -4.76 -0.47 22.56
CA ILE A 240 -3.32 -0.67 22.48
C ILE A 240 -3.05 -1.62 21.30
N PRO A 241 -2.25 -1.22 20.29
CA PRO A 241 -1.91 -2.10 19.18
C PRO A 241 -1.31 -3.42 19.66
N ASN A 242 -1.65 -4.52 18.99
CA ASN A 242 -0.99 -5.79 19.25
C ASN A 242 0.49 -5.68 18.88
N VAL A 243 1.32 -5.71 19.89
CA VAL A 243 2.77 -5.75 19.69
C VAL A 243 3.14 -7.13 19.18
N VAL A 244 3.95 -7.17 18.14
CA VAL A 244 4.60 -8.40 17.71
C VAL A 244 5.30 -9.04 18.91
N ASN A 245 4.98 -10.30 19.20
CA ASN A 245 5.59 -11.10 20.28
C ASN A 245 7.05 -11.44 19.92
N SER A 246 7.92 -10.43 19.97
CA SER A 246 9.35 -10.63 19.77
C SER A 246 10.09 -10.68 21.11
N PRO A 247 11.24 -11.36 21.18
CA PRO A 247 12.04 -11.44 22.39
C PRO A 247 12.39 -10.04 22.94
N LYS A 248 12.36 -9.87 24.25
CA LYS A 248 12.55 -8.56 24.93
C LYS A 248 13.87 -7.85 24.61
N HIS A 249 14.88 -8.58 24.13
CA HIS A 249 16.22 -8.06 23.81
C HIS A 249 16.38 -7.60 22.36
N ILE A 250 15.37 -7.79 21.52
CA ILE A 250 15.40 -7.42 20.11
C ILE A 250 14.66 -6.08 19.93
N LEU A 251 15.35 -5.06 19.46
CA LEU A 251 14.75 -3.79 19.05
C LEU A 251 14.10 -3.94 17.68
N GLN A 252 12.82 -3.59 17.58
CA GLN A 252 12.04 -3.62 16.35
C GLN A 252 11.16 -2.39 16.24
N THR A 253 10.77 -2.03 15.03
CA THR A 253 9.85 -0.90 14.80
C THR A 253 8.43 -1.24 15.27
N GLY A 254 8.05 -2.50 15.20
CA GLY A 254 6.69 -2.99 15.44
C GLY A 254 5.84 -3.07 14.16
N TYR A 255 6.38 -2.66 13.03
CA TYR A 255 5.79 -2.83 11.70
C TYR A 255 6.41 -4.04 11.02
N GLN A 256 5.70 -5.15 10.94
CA GLN A 256 6.25 -6.44 10.52
C GLN A 256 6.91 -6.40 9.14
N ASP A 257 6.29 -5.77 8.16
CA ASP A 257 6.86 -5.69 6.80
C ASP A 257 8.13 -4.84 6.77
N LEU A 258 8.16 -3.75 7.53
CA LEU A 258 9.35 -2.91 7.69
C LEU A 258 10.46 -3.64 8.46
N ASP A 259 10.11 -4.29 9.57
CA ASP A 259 11.06 -5.08 10.36
C ASP A 259 11.69 -6.19 9.52
N ASN A 260 10.90 -6.93 8.73
CA ASN A 260 11.41 -7.96 7.82
C ASN A 260 12.38 -7.38 6.79
N HIS A 261 12.08 -6.18 6.27
CA HIS A 261 12.92 -5.52 5.28
C HIS A 261 14.28 -5.07 5.83
N ILE A 262 14.29 -4.54 7.05
CA ILE A 262 15.53 -4.06 7.71
C ILE A 262 16.36 -5.16 8.39
N GLY A 263 16.02 -6.44 8.17
CA GLY A 263 16.73 -7.59 8.73
C GLY A 263 16.28 -8.03 10.13
N GLY A 264 15.07 -7.63 10.54
CA GLY A 264 14.40 -8.11 11.76
C GLY A 264 14.76 -7.37 13.04
N THR A 265 15.79 -6.54 13.02
CA THR A 265 16.25 -5.81 14.23
C THR A 265 16.76 -4.42 13.88
N LEU A 266 16.48 -3.47 14.77
CA LEU A 266 17.09 -2.14 14.71
C LEU A 266 18.54 -2.19 15.22
N PRO A 267 19.45 -1.43 14.61
CA PRO A 267 20.84 -1.38 15.04
C PRO A 267 20.96 -0.75 16.43
N ARG A 268 21.83 -1.33 17.27
CA ARG A 268 22.18 -0.70 18.56
C ARG A 268 23.00 0.56 18.32
N ASN A 269 22.76 1.58 19.12
CA ASN A 269 23.32 2.92 18.93
C ASN A 269 23.01 3.49 17.54
N GLY A 270 21.92 3.00 16.93
CA GLY A 270 21.52 3.34 15.59
C GLY A 270 20.79 4.66 15.49
N LEU A 271 20.75 5.17 14.27
CA LEU A 271 20.07 6.40 13.90
C LEU A 271 18.98 6.12 12.88
N ILE A 272 17.74 6.37 13.28
CA ILE A 272 16.57 6.36 12.38
C ILE A 272 16.25 7.80 12.01
N THR A 273 16.27 8.11 10.72
CA THR A 273 15.88 9.41 10.22
C THR A 273 14.54 9.31 9.52
N ILE A 274 13.62 10.21 9.86
CA ILE A 274 12.26 10.26 9.31
C ILE A 274 12.04 11.62 8.64
N GLU A 275 11.72 11.58 7.36
CA GLU A 275 11.36 12.72 6.54
C GLU A 275 9.91 12.59 6.05
N LYS A 276 9.27 13.71 5.69
CA LYS A 276 7.98 13.72 5.01
C LYS A 276 7.93 14.78 3.93
N ASP A 277 7.13 14.55 2.91
CA ASP A 277 6.80 15.60 1.94
C ASP A 277 6.13 16.79 2.64
N SER A 278 6.46 18.01 2.21
CA SER A 278 5.98 19.27 2.82
C SER A 278 4.45 19.39 2.83
N ILE A 279 3.78 18.78 1.86
CA ILE A 279 2.30 18.76 1.76
C ILE A 279 1.62 17.84 2.80
N LEU A 280 2.36 16.96 3.47
CA LEU A 280 1.82 16.04 4.45
C LEU A 280 1.70 16.69 5.82
N SER A 281 0.61 16.37 6.55
CA SER A 281 0.41 16.79 7.93
C SER A 281 1.44 16.16 8.86
N ASN A 282 1.83 16.88 9.92
CA ASN A 282 2.65 16.34 11.01
C ASN A 282 1.95 15.19 11.75
N ASP A 283 0.62 15.10 11.68
CA ASP A 283 -0.14 14.02 12.30
C ASP A 283 0.32 12.63 11.86
N ILE A 284 0.83 12.49 10.62
CA ILE A 284 1.37 11.21 10.10
C ILE A 284 2.61 10.81 10.87
N ILE A 285 3.57 11.75 11.00
CA ILE A 285 4.81 11.51 11.76
C ILE A 285 4.49 11.18 13.20
N LEU A 286 3.60 11.97 13.82
CA LEU A 286 3.20 11.77 15.21
C LEU A 286 2.58 10.40 15.42
N LEU A 287 1.71 9.95 14.50
CA LEU A 287 1.08 8.64 14.61
C LEU A 287 2.11 7.52 14.46
N PHE A 288 2.97 7.60 13.43
CA PHE A 288 4.02 6.60 13.18
C PHE A 288 5.01 6.51 14.35
N VAL A 289 5.50 7.65 14.82
CA VAL A 289 6.44 7.72 15.93
C VAL A 289 5.79 7.23 17.22
N ASN A 290 4.53 7.58 17.49
CA ASN A 290 3.81 7.09 18.65
C ASN A 290 3.72 5.56 18.69
N ASP A 291 3.43 4.90 17.57
CA ASP A 291 3.38 3.45 17.51
C ASP A 291 4.74 2.84 17.80
N LEU A 292 5.80 3.41 17.20
CA LEU A 292 7.18 3.02 17.41
C LEU A 292 7.63 3.19 18.87
N LEU A 293 7.33 4.34 19.49
CA LEU A 293 7.66 4.63 20.87
C LEU A 293 6.91 3.73 21.86
N ASN A 294 5.62 3.45 21.61
CA ASN A 294 4.86 2.51 22.44
C ASN A 294 5.47 1.11 22.44
N ASN A 295 6.06 0.67 21.33
CA ASN A 295 6.77 -0.60 21.26
C ASN A 295 8.02 -0.59 22.17
N PHE A 296 8.74 0.52 22.24
CA PHE A 296 9.93 0.66 23.10
C PHE A 296 9.58 0.80 24.57
N PHE A 297 8.57 1.58 24.94
CA PHE A 297 8.13 1.70 26.34
C PHE A 297 7.75 0.35 26.97
N ARG A 298 7.10 -0.51 26.21
CA ARG A 298 6.77 -1.88 26.68
C ARG A 298 7.99 -2.74 26.96
N ARG A 299 9.16 -2.34 26.42
CA ARG A 299 10.44 -3.01 26.63
C ARG A 299 11.30 -2.31 27.67
N HIS A 300 10.71 -1.42 28.46
CA HIS A 300 11.37 -0.66 29.55
C HIS A 300 12.45 0.31 29.07
N TYR A 301 12.31 0.86 27.87
CA TYR A 301 13.14 1.97 27.42
C TYR A 301 12.58 3.29 27.95
N SER A 302 13.48 4.19 28.33
CA SER A 302 13.13 5.58 28.69
C SER A 302 13.40 6.51 27.51
N LEU A 303 12.56 7.51 27.34
CA LEU A 303 12.58 8.41 26.18
C LEU A 303 12.98 9.82 26.61
N LEU A 304 13.97 10.38 25.89
CA LEU A 304 14.30 11.79 25.95
C LEU A 304 13.74 12.51 24.71
N LEU A 305 12.89 13.50 24.92
CA LEU A 305 12.26 14.29 23.86
C LEU A 305 12.90 15.67 23.69
N ASP A 306 13.37 15.98 22.49
CA ASP A 306 13.73 17.33 22.03
C ASP A 306 12.96 17.65 20.74
N THR A 307 11.73 18.10 20.89
CA THR A 307 10.84 18.39 19.79
C THR A 307 9.82 19.47 20.12
N THR A 308 9.43 20.24 19.12
CA THR A 308 8.33 21.20 19.21
C THR A 308 6.97 20.51 19.38
N MET A 309 6.87 19.23 18.98
CA MET A 309 5.67 18.39 19.05
C MET A 309 5.47 17.71 20.42
N LYS A 310 6.25 18.06 21.44
CA LYS A 310 6.20 17.45 22.79
C LYS A 310 4.79 17.33 23.34
N ASN A 311 4.04 18.45 23.35
CA ASN A 311 2.68 18.49 23.90
C ASN A 311 1.72 17.61 23.08
N GLU A 312 1.88 17.56 21.77
CA GLU A 312 1.07 16.72 20.88
C GLU A 312 1.35 15.24 21.14
N ILE A 313 2.63 14.85 21.26
CA ILE A 313 3.04 13.48 21.58
C ILE A 313 2.50 13.05 22.94
N THR A 314 2.60 13.90 23.96
CA THR A 314 2.20 13.55 25.33
C THR A 314 0.70 13.61 25.56
N GLN A 315 0.01 14.60 25.01
CA GLN A 315 -1.42 14.83 25.25
C GLN A 315 -2.33 14.09 24.28
N LYS A 316 -2.05 14.19 22.99
CA LYS A 316 -2.91 13.64 21.95
C LYS A 316 -2.77 12.12 21.84
N TYR A 317 -1.56 11.62 21.96
CA TYR A 317 -1.27 10.20 21.76
C TYR A 317 -1.10 9.41 23.05
N ARG A 318 -1.24 10.06 24.24
CA ARG A 318 -1.17 9.41 25.56
C ARG A 318 -0.19 8.23 25.53
N LEU A 319 1.09 8.55 25.30
CA LEU A 319 2.15 7.57 25.45
C LEU A 319 1.85 6.76 26.71
N ASN A 320 1.74 5.45 26.59
CA ASN A 320 1.33 4.59 27.69
C ASN A 320 2.49 4.45 28.69
N ILE A 321 2.80 5.57 29.37
CA ILE A 321 3.89 5.72 30.33
C ILE A 321 3.68 4.79 31.55
N GLN A 322 2.48 4.19 31.67
CA GLN A 322 2.10 3.35 32.84
C GLN A 322 2.91 2.04 32.93
N ASN A 323 3.68 1.65 31.90
CA ASN A 323 4.41 0.38 31.86
C ASN A 323 5.92 0.55 32.02
N ASN A 324 6.40 1.19 33.10
CA ASN A 324 7.81 1.22 33.53
C ASN A 324 8.83 1.99 32.66
N GLY A 325 8.46 2.60 31.55
CA GLY A 325 9.32 3.56 30.84
C GLY A 325 9.14 4.97 31.41
N LYS A 326 10.21 5.76 31.43
CA LYS A 326 10.15 7.15 31.88
C LYS A 326 10.22 8.09 30.68
N LEU A 327 9.47 9.16 30.74
CA LEU A 327 9.49 10.23 29.74
C LEU A 327 10.22 11.43 30.30
N TYR A 328 11.29 11.81 29.65
CA TYR A 328 12.06 13.01 29.93
C TYR A 328 11.91 14.00 28.78
N THR A 329 11.91 15.27 29.11
CA THR A 329 11.77 16.31 28.10
C THR A 329 12.84 17.35 28.28
N ILE A 330 13.44 17.77 27.17
CA ILE A 330 14.32 18.92 27.19
C ILE A 330 13.44 20.17 27.28
N GLU A 331 13.51 20.86 28.41
CA GLU A 331 12.90 22.16 28.52
C GLU A 331 13.76 23.18 27.80
N LYS A 332 13.22 23.79 26.74
CA LYS A 332 13.84 24.99 26.20
C LYS A 332 13.88 25.99 27.34
N HIS A 333 15.07 26.29 27.82
CA HIS A 333 15.24 27.46 28.65
C HIS A 333 14.82 28.67 27.82
N ALA A 334 13.55 28.99 27.89
CA ALA A 334 12.88 30.10 27.23
C ALA A 334 13.24 31.44 27.90
N SER A 335 14.48 31.59 28.27
CA SER A 335 15.00 32.89 28.67
C SER A 335 15.98 33.38 27.62
N SER A 336 15.39 34.01 26.61
CA SER A 336 16.03 34.78 25.55
C SER A 336 16.99 35.89 26.01
N GLU A 337 17.32 35.97 27.31
CA GLU A 337 18.05 37.13 27.82
C GLU A 337 19.54 36.93 28.09
N LYS A 338 20.13 35.72 27.93
CA LYS A 338 21.53 35.51 28.30
C LYS A 338 22.43 34.73 27.38
N TYR A 339 22.06 34.43 26.12
CA TYR A 339 22.95 33.72 25.23
C TYR A 339 23.51 34.66 24.15
N PRO A 340 24.83 34.78 24.04
CA PRO A 340 25.46 35.51 22.95
C PRO A 340 25.13 34.87 21.60
N GLN A 341 24.89 35.68 20.58
CA GLN A 341 24.47 35.30 19.21
C GLN A 341 25.53 34.47 18.41
N ASN A 342 26.56 33.95 19.04
CA ASN A 342 27.58 33.15 18.38
C ASN A 342 27.19 31.65 18.44
N GLY A 343 26.83 31.05 17.31
CA GLY A 343 26.36 29.67 17.16
C GLY A 343 27.27 28.60 17.80
N ILE A 344 28.60 28.78 17.81
CA ILE A 344 29.55 27.84 18.45
C ILE A 344 29.31 27.70 19.95
N LYS A 345 29.08 28.79 20.66
CA LYS A 345 28.81 28.75 22.12
C LYS A 345 27.43 28.12 22.44
N GLN A 346 26.47 28.23 21.57
CA GLN A 346 25.17 27.61 21.75
C GLN A 346 25.24 26.08 21.60
N LYS A 347 26.01 25.60 20.64
CA LYS A 347 26.25 24.18 20.39
C LYS A 347 26.93 23.48 21.56
N ASP A 348 28.06 24.05 22.06
CA ASP A 348 28.78 23.52 23.23
C ASP A 348 27.90 23.47 24.47
N ASN A 349 27.07 24.48 24.67
CA ASN A 349 26.14 24.54 25.80
C ASN A 349 25.04 23.47 25.68
N TYR A 350 24.54 23.19 24.47
CA TYR A 350 23.56 22.15 24.24
C TYR A 350 24.12 20.75 24.57
N TYR A 351 25.33 20.43 24.09
CA TYR A 351 25.96 19.14 24.40
C TYR A 351 26.33 18.98 25.88
N LYS A 352 26.79 20.03 26.52
CA LYS A 352 27.03 20.05 27.99
C LYS A 352 25.75 19.85 28.76
N TYR A 353 24.67 20.51 28.36
CA TYR A 353 23.36 20.35 28.97
C TYR A 353 22.83 18.93 28.82
N LEU A 354 22.85 18.36 27.59
CA LEU A 354 22.46 16.98 27.36
C LEU A 354 23.30 15.99 28.17
N SER A 355 24.61 16.17 28.19
CA SER A 355 25.52 15.31 28.95
C SER A 355 25.20 15.33 30.44
N LYS A 356 24.95 16.52 31.00
CA LYS A 356 24.57 16.70 32.40
C LYS A 356 23.22 16.04 32.70
N LEU A 357 22.26 16.18 31.80
CA LEU A 357 20.93 15.57 31.94
C LEU A 357 21.04 14.04 31.92
N ILE A 358 21.81 13.50 30.97
CA ILE A 358 22.03 12.04 30.82
C ILE A 358 22.78 11.48 32.02
N SER A 359 23.78 12.20 32.59
CA SER A 359 24.52 11.75 33.79
C SER A 359 23.67 11.68 35.06
N GLY A 360 22.50 12.29 35.03
CA GLY A 360 21.51 12.17 36.14
C GLY A 360 20.65 10.92 36.09
N PHE A 361 20.75 10.12 35.00
CA PHE A 361 20.01 8.87 34.89
C PHE A 361 20.76 7.69 35.52
N PRO A 362 20.03 6.65 35.97
CA PRO A 362 20.66 5.42 36.44
C PRO A 362 21.54 4.78 35.36
N GLU A 363 22.70 4.24 35.72
CA GLU A 363 23.65 3.63 34.77
C GLU A 363 23.06 2.50 33.91
N ASN A 364 22.05 1.81 34.43
CA ASN A 364 21.37 0.70 33.75
C ASN A 364 20.12 1.15 32.95
N GLU A 365 19.84 2.43 32.86
CA GLU A 365 18.66 2.93 32.17
C GLU A 365 18.90 2.95 30.64
N LYS A 366 18.05 2.24 29.92
CA LYS A 366 18.10 2.16 28.45
C LYS A 366 17.45 3.40 27.88
N LEU A 367 18.24 4.26 27.26
CA LEU A 367 17.77 5.55 26.75
C LEU A 367 17.60 5.53 25.23
N ILE A 368 16.47 6.06 24.81
CA ILE A 368 16.17 6.42 23.42
C ILE A 368 15.95 7.92 23.33
N THR A 369 16.33 8.53 22.22
CA THR A 369 16.02 9.95 22.00
C THR A 369 15.18 10.14 20.76
N LEU A 370 14.29 11.14 20.80
CA LEU A 370 13.55 11.68 19.68
C LEU A 370 13.86 13.16 19.55
N ILE A 371 14.49 13.54 18.45
CA ILE A 371 14.92 14.91 18.18
C ILE A 371 14.27 15.38 16.88
N GLU A 372 13.66 16.57 16.93
CA GLU A 372 13.20 17.26 15.73
C GLU A 372 14.23 18.30 15.32
N THR A 373 14.71 18.25 14.06
CA THR A 373 15.78 19.17 13.58
C THR A 373 15.41 20.63 13.71
N LYS A 374 14.12 20.96 13.63
CA LYS A 374 13.62 22.32 13.89
C LYS A 374 13.95 22.85 15.30
N SER A 375 14.11 21.98 16.28
CA SER A 375 14.52 22.39 17.62
C SER A 375 15.99 22.81 17.66
N LEU A 376 16.76 22.40 16.65
CA LEU A 376 18.20 22.56 16.53
C LEU A 376 18.63 23.62 15.50
N ASP A 377 17.71 24.35 14.87
CA ASP A 377 18.00 25.34 13.80
C ASP A 377 19.04 26.38 14.19
N ASN A 378 19.14 26.72 15.48
CA ASN A 378 20.16 27.64 16.02
C ASN A 378 21.48 26.98 16.39
N ILE A 379 21.57 25.65 16.34
CA ILE A 379 22.71 24.87 16.79
C ILE A 379 23.44 24.24 15.62
N ILE A 380 22.70 23.81 14.63
CA ILE A 380 23.20 23.16 13.42
C ILE A 380 23.18 24.14 12.27
N SER A 381 24.37 24.56 11.83
CA SER A 381 24.53 25.52 10.75
C SER A 381 25.31 24.94 9.56
N THR A 382 26.12 23.92 9.81
CA THR A 382 27.02 23.33 8.82
C THR A 382 26.84 21.81 8.72
N PRO A 383 27.22 21.19 7.60
CA PRO A 383 27.26 19.72 7.49
C PRO A 383 28.10 19.03 8.57
N SER A 384 29.19 19.66 9.02
CA SER A 384 30.04 19.15 10.10
C SER A 384 29.31 19.12 11.45
N ASP A 385 28.39 20.06 11.70
CA ASP A 385 27.58 20.05 12.92
C ASP A 385 26.65 18.86 12.97
N ILE A 386 26.16 18.40 11.81
CA ILE A 386 25.32 17.19 11.69
C ILE A 386 26.13 15.95 12.07
N GLU A 387 27.35 15.79 11.54
CA GLU A 387 28.25 14.68 11.91
C GLU A 387 28.51 14.64 13.42
N GLU A 388 28.81 15.79 13.99
CA GLU A 388 29.10 15.91 15.40
C GLU A 388 27.87 15.55 16.27
N LEU A 389 26.68 16.03 15.87
CA LEU A 389 25.43 15.66 16.53
C LEU A 389 25.20 14.15 16.44
N CYS A 390 25.26 13.58 15.24
CA CYS A 390 25.04 12.15 15.04
C CYS A 390 26.07 11.31 15.83
N GLY A 391 27.32 11.70 15.83
CA GLY A 391 28.37 11.07 16.64
C GLY A 391 28.11 11.17 18.14
N PHE A 392 27.61 12.30 18.61
CA PHE A 392 27.27 12.51 20.02
C PHE A 392 26.09 11.63 20.46
N ILE A 393 24.96 11.68 19.70
CA ILE A 393 23.75 10.93 20.06
C ILE A 393 23.97 9.41 19.99
N ARG A 394 24.72 8.90 19.02
CA ARG A 394 25.09 7.47 18.92
C ARG A 394 25.87 6.98 20.15
N LYS A 395 26.72 7.82 20.73
CA LYS A 395 27.49 7.47 21.93
C LYS A 395 26.66 7.46 23.22
N LYS A 396 25.53 8.16 23.24
CA LYS A 396 24.74 8.40 24.46
C LYS A 396 23.45 7.62 24.54
N PHE A 397 22.89 7.20 23.40
CA PHE A 397 21.58 6.56 23.31
C PHE A 397 21.69 5.19 22.63
N GLU A 398 20.86 4.25 23.06
CA GLU A 398 20.75 2.94 22.42
C GLU A 398 20.04 3.02 21.06
N LEU A 399 19.20 4.03 20.85
CA LEU A 399 18.57 4.35 19.58
C LEU A 399 18.23 5.83 19.55
N SER A 400 18.45 6.43 18.38
CA SER A 400 18.10 7.83 18.14
C SER A 400 17.16 7.95 16.95
N ILE A 401 16.14 8.78 17.10
CA ILE A 401 15.17 9.08 16.04
C ILE A 401 15.26 10.56 15.74
N LEU A 402 15.60 10.89 14.50
CA LEU A 402 15.59 12.25 13.99
C LEU A 402 14.37 12.48 13.11
N ILE A 403 13.63 13.55 13.37
CA ILE A 403 12.54 14.01 12.48
C ILE A 403 13.07 15.21 11.72
N LEU A 404 13.17 15.07 10.38
CA LEU A 404 13.63 16.14 9.50
C LEU A 404 12.47 17.06 9.10
N ASN A 405 12.77 18.36 9.07
CA ASN A 405 11.93 19.35 8.41
C ASN A 405 12.44 19.59 6.99
N SER A 406 11.55 19.93 6.07
CA SER A 406 11.77 20.00 4.61
C SER A 406 12.85 20.98 4.11
N ASP A 407 13.43 21.78 4.98
CA ASP A 407 14.33 22.89 4.58
C ASP A 407 15.80 22.63 4.95
N VAL A 408 16.18 21.41 5.30
CA VAL A 408 17.50 21.06 5.86
C VAL A 408 18.33 20.25 4.86
N ASN A 409 19.65 20.24 5.05
CA ASN A 409 20.68 19.51 4.30
C ASN A 409 20.43 17.97 4.33
N LEU A 410 19.43 17.51 3.57
CA LEU A 410 18.92 16.14 3.57
C LEU A 410 20.00 15.09 3.27
N GLU A 411 20.90 15.39 2.32
CA GLU A 411 21.99 14.50 1.90
C GLU A 411 22.92 14.10 3.05
N LYS A 412 23.19 15.02 3.97
CA LYS A 412 24.07 14.75 5.10
C LYS A 412 23.40 13.87 6.13
N TYR A 413 22.14 14.12 6.47
CA TYR A 413 21.37 13.24 7.34
C TYR A 413 21.19 11.85 6.74
N TYR A 414 21.02 11.79 5.42
CA TYR A 414 20.96 10.53 4.70
C TYR A 414 22.23 9.71 4.89
N ALA A 415 23.43 10.33 4.72
CA ALA A 415 24.72 9.66 4.86
C ALA A 415 24.99 9.16 6.30
N GLU A 416 24.46 9.85 7.30
CA GLU A 416 24.65 9.48 8.72
C GLU A 416 23.62 8.46 9.23
N SER A 417 22.58 8.17 8.47
CA SER A 417 21.48 7.32 8.94
C SER A 417 21.78 5.83 8.77
N ASP A 418 21.38 5.03 9.74
CA ASP A 418 21.34 3.56 9.59
C ASP A 418 20.01 3.12 8.96
N ILE A 419 18.93 3.87 9.22
CA ILE A 419 17.62 3.69 8.63
C ILE A 419 17.10 5.06 8.21
N TYR A 420 16.76 5.18 6.91
CA TYR A 420 16.19 6.41 6.38
C TYR A 420 14.80 6.15 5.82
N LEU A 421 13.81 6.82 6.41
CA LEU A 421 12.39 6.67 6.09
C LEU A 421 11.82 7.99 5.56
N ARG A 422 11.04 7.92 4.48
CA ARG A 422 10.39 9.10 3.93
C ARG A 422 8.91 8.83 3.64
N PHE A 423 8.04 9.67 4.18
CA PHE A 423 6.62 9.68 3.82
C PHE A 423 6.39 10.51 2.55
N ILE A 424 5.76 9.89 1.56
CA ILE A 424 5.56 10.45 0.22
C ILE A 424 4.08 10.39 -0.13
N LEU A 425 3.56 11.46 -0.73
CA LEU A 425 2.21 11.47 -1.31
C LEU A 425 2.30 11.43 -2.84
N LYS A 426 1.83 10.33 -3.44
CA LYS A 426 1.82 10.17 -4.90
C LYS A 426 0.43 9.80 -5.39
N GLY A 427 -0.14 10.59 -6.32
CA GLY A 427 -1.48 10.35 -6.87
C GLY A 427 -2.56 10.15 -5.80
N GLY A 428 -2.46 10.87 -4.69
CA GLY A 428 -3.39 10.76 -3.56
C GLY A 428 -3.21 9.52 -2.68
N THR A 429 -2.19 8.69 -2.90
CA THR A 429 -1.83 7.55 -2.05
C THR A 429 -0.64 7.90 -1.18
N LEU A 430 -0.72 7.56 0.11
CA LEU A 430 0.38 7.71 1.05
C LEU A 430 1.31 6.50 0.97
N PHE A 431 2.60 6.76 0.83
CA PHE A 431 3.65 5.75 0.88
C PHE A 431 4.67 6.07 1.97
N LEU A 432 5.27 5.02 2.53
CA LEU A 432 6.50 5.08 3.29
C LEU A 432 7.61 4.45 2.46
N LYS A 433 8.63 5.22 2.14
CA LYS A 433 9.85 4.74 1.49
C LYS A 433 10.92 4.50 2.53
N CYS A 434 11.50 3.31 2.54
CA CYS A 434 12.75 3.00 3.21
C CYS A 434 13.87 3.09 2.17
N SER A 435 14.87 3.93 2.39
CA SER A 435 15.99 4.10 1.45
C SER A 435 17.28 3.46 1.96
N ILE A 436 17.41 3.31 3.28
CA ILE A 436 18.51 2.65 3.97
C ILE A 436 17.89 1.67 4.97
N PRO A 437 18.39 0.42 5.08
CA PRO A 437 19.61 -0.17 4.48
C PRO A 437 19.45 -0.56 3.01
N ALA A 438 18.24 -0.71 2.51
CA ALA A 438 17.94 -1.03 1.13
C ALA A 438 16.64 -0.34 0.69
N SER A 439 16.50 -0.08 -0.63
CA SER A 439 15.32 0.59 -1.14
C SER A 439 14.09 -0.33 -1.09
N ALA A 440 13.03 0.13 -0.41
CA ALA A 440 11.72 -0.49 -0.41
C ALA A 440 10.62 0.57 -0.30
N LEU A 441 9.44 0.23 -0.81
CA LEU A 441 8.27 1.07 -0.75
C LEU A 441 7.11 0.31 -0.09
N PHE A 442 6.44 0.99 0.82
CA PHE A 442 5.27 0.47 1.53
C PHE A 442 4.09 1.40 1.30
N GLY A 443 2.94 0.86 0.92
CA GLY A 443 1.70 1.61 0.99
C GLY A 443 1.32 1.80 2.46
N ALA A 444 1.08 3.05 2.87
CA ALA A 444 0.73 3.41 4.24
C ALA A 444 -0.74 3.83 4.33
N TYR A 445 -1.48 3.26 5.28
CA TYR A 445 -2.90 3.56 5.49
C TYR A 445 -3.30 3.36 6.95
N ILE A 446 -4.47 3.87 7.33
CA ILE A 446 -5.03 3.66 8.65
C ILE A 446 -6.01 2.50 8.62
N ALA A 447 -5.80 1.52 9.51
CA ALA A 447 -6.75 0.45 9.70
C ALA A 447 -8.04 0.96 10.36
N SER A 448 -9.20 0.61 9.79
CA SER A 448 -10.50 1.06 10.31
C SER A 448 -10.83 0.55 11.72
N SER A 449 -10.19 -0.53 12.14
CA SER A 449 -10.45 -1.19 13.44
C SER A 449 -9.50 -0.76 14.56
N VAL A 450 -8.35 -0.20 14.21
CA VAL A 450 -7.32 0.24 15.16
C VAL A 450 -6.70 1.51 14.61
N PRO A 451 -6.59 2.60 15.41
CA PRO A 451 -6.00 3.85 14.97
C PRO A 451 -4.46 3.73 14.86
N GLN A 452 -4.01 2.90 13.96
CA GLN A 452 -2.60 2.60 13.72
C GLN A 452 -2.30 2.66 12.23
N ILE A 453 -1.12 3.14 11.88
CA ILE A 453 -0.62 3.03 10.53
C ILE A 453 -0.34 1.55 10.24
N GLN A 454 -0.84 1.08 9.10
CA GLN A 454 -0.47 -0.21 8.53
C GLN A 454 0.46 0.03 7.35
N LEU A 455 1.45 -0.83 7.21
CA LEU A 455 2.41 -0.80 6.11
C LEU A 455 2.31 -2.11 5.34
N ASP A 456 2.14 -2.01 4.03
CA ASP A 456 2.17 -3.16 3.14
C ASP A 456 3.17 -2.95 2.02
N HIS A 457 4.06 -3.91 1.84
CA HIS A 457 5.11 -3.86 0.84
C HIS A 457 4.53 -3.76 -0.57
N VAL A 458 5.02 -2.82 -1.37
CA VAL A 458 4.68 -2.68 -2.78
C VAL A 458 5.56 -3.63 -3.58
N LEU A 459 4.98 -4.73 -4.08
CA LEU A 459 5.66 -5.80 -4.84
C LEU A 459 5.30 -5.75 -6.33
#